data_84cf1ab9a58774c94ab2012a638ce119
#
_entry.id   84cf1ab9a58774c94ab2012a638ce119
#
_cell.length_a   1.000
_cell.length_b   1.000
_cell.length_c   1.000
_cell.angle_alpha   90.00
_cell.angle_beta   90.00
_cell.angle_gamma   90.00
#
_symmetry.space_group_name_H-M   'P 1'
#
loop_
_entity.id
_entity.type
_entity.pdbx_description
1 polymer ?
#
loop_
_entity_poly.entity_id
_entity_poly.type
_entity_poly.pdbx_seq_one_letter_code
_entity_poly.pdbx_strand_id
1 'polypeptide(L)'
;MLKINIICIGKIKESYFTDAINEYAKRLGAFCKFRTIELNEERVRSNTPNASQISEVLIAEGKRILQKISPSDYVAAMCIEGKQLSSEELSKTLDNVAVVGKSTVDFIIGGSYGLSDEVKRRADMRLSMSKMTFPHQLARVILSEQIYRAFEISSGGKYHK
;
A
#
# COMPACT_ATOMS: atom_id res chain seq x y z
N MET A 1 4.30 -8.77 17.30
CA MET A 1 3.18 -8.13 16.57
C MET A 1 3.71 -7.52 15.28
N LEU A 2 3.13 -7.91 14.17
CA LEU A 2 3.51 -7.46 12.83
C LEU A 2 3.30 -5.93 12.71
N LYS A 3 4.23 -5.25 12.04
CA LYS A 3 4.06 -3.84 11.65
C LYS A 3 3.53 -3.79 10.22
N ILE A 4 2.49 -3.03 10.00
CA ILE A 4 1.93 -2.82 8.66
C ILE A 4 1.97 -1.32 8.37
N ASN A 5 2.67 -0.97 7.31
CA ASN A 5 2.72 0.40 6.83
C ASN A 5 2.02 0.50 5.47
N ILE A 6 1.25 1.55 5.26
CA ILE A 6 0.85 2.00 3.93
C ILE A 6 1.70 3.23 3.62
N ILE A 7 2.65 3.07 2.71
CA ILE A 7 3.52 4.16 2.25
C ILE A 7 2.90 4.69 0.96
N CYS A 8 2.54 5.96 0.94
CA CYS A 8 1.79 6.53 -0.16
C CYS A 8 2.27 7.92 -0.53
N ILE A 9 2.12 8.26 -1.80
CA ILE A 9 2.45 9.56 -2.35
C ILE A 9 1.23 10.47 -2.26
N GLY A 10 1.42 11.67 -1.72
CA GLY A 10 0.37 12.67 -1.57
C GLY A 10 -0.37 12.58 -0.25
N LYS A 11 -1.17 13.62 0.03
CA LYS A 11 -1.98 13.72 1.24
C LYS A 11 -3.45 13.49 0.91
N ILE A 12 -4.18 12.94 1.88
CA ILE A 12 -5.65 12.88 1.79
C ILE A 12 -6.21 14.27 2.00
N LYS A 13 -7.08 14.70 1.09
CA LYS A 13 -7.74 16.01 1.14
C LYS A 13 -9.12 15.94 1.77
N GLU A 14 -9.83 14.82 1.59
CA GLU A 14 -11.21 14.66 2.03
C GLU A 14 -11.26 14.02 3.43
N SER A 15 -11.97 14.67 4.35
CA SER A 15 -12.09 14.18 5.74
C SER A 15 -12.78 12.82 5.83
N TYR A 16 -13.71 12.51 4.92
CA TYR A 16 -14.39 11.22 4.93
C TYR A 16 -13.46 10.05 4.62
N PHE A 17 -12.41 10.24 3.82
CA PHE A 17 -11.37 9.21 3.61
C PHE A 17 -10.48 9.05 4.84
N THR A 18 -10.08 10.17 5.45
CA THR A 18 -9.31 10.14 6.70
C THR A 18 -10.07 9.43 7.81
N ASP A 19 -11.36 9.75 7.96
CA ASP A 19 -12.21 9.13 8.97
C ASP A 19 -12.34 7.61 8.73
N ALA A 20 -12.52 7.19 7.49
CA ALA A 20 -12.61 5.78 7.13
C ALA A 20 -11.29 5.03 7.45
N ILE A 21 -10.15 5.59 7.09
CA ILE A 21 -8.84 4.99 7.39
C ILE A 21 -8.61 4.91 8.89
N ASN A 22 -8.97 5.95 9.64
CA ASN A 22 -8.82 5.98 11.10
C ASN A 22 -9.69 4.91 11.77
N GLU A 23 -10.89 4.65 11.25
CA GLU A 23 -11.73 3.57 11.76
C GLU A 23 -11.06 2.20 11.59
N TYR A 24 -10.49 1.90 10.41
CA TYR A 24 -9.78 0.65 10.21
C TYR A 24 -8.46 0.59 10.99
N ALA A 25 -7.74 1.70 11.11
CA ALA A 25 -6.54 1.78 11.95
C ALA A 25 -6.85 1.43 13.41
N LYS A 26 -7.97 1.93 13.93
CA LYS A 26 -8.44 1.61 15.28
C LYS A 26 -8.70 0.12 15.43
N ARG A 27 -9.43 -0.50 14.50
CA ARG A 27 -9.74 -1.94 14.52
C ARG A 27 -8.46 -2.79 14.38
N LEU A 28 -7.54 -2.36 13.54
CA LEU A 28 -6.26 -3.04 13.31
C LEU A 28 -5.34 -3.02 14.53
N GLY A 29 -5.55 -2.08 15.45
CA GLY A 29 -4.76 -1.99 16.69
C GLY A 29 -4.77 -3.25 17.55
N ALA A 30 -5.80 -4.09 17.43
CA ALA A 30 -5.87 -5.37 18.11
C ALA A 30 -4.96 -6.45 17.48
N PHE A 31 -4.55 -6.29 16.23
CA PHE A 31 -3.86 -7.31 15.44
C PHE A 31 -2.42 -6.94 15.08
N CYS A 32 -2.17 -5.66 14.82
CA CYS A 32 -0.88 -5.21 14.31
C CYS A 32 -0.59 -3.76 14.69
N LYS A 33 0.66 -3.34 14.46
CA LYS A 33 1.03 -1.92 14.52
C LYS A 33 0.84 -1.32 13.14
N PHE A 34 -0.32 -0.71 12.92
CA PHE A 34 -0.70 -0.12 11.64
C PHE A 34 -0.40 1.38 11.58
N ARG A 35 0.14 1.84 10.47
CA ARG A 35 0.31 3.27 10.22
C ARG A 35 0.31 3.59 8.73
N THR A 36 -0.07 4.82 8.40
CA THR A 36 0.05 5.40 7.07
C THR A 36 1.20 6.39 7.06
N ILE A 37 2.05 6.31 6.05
CA ILE A 37 3.19 7.22 5.84
C ILE A 37 2.92 7.96 4.53
N GLU A 38 2.60 9.25 4.64
CA GLU A 38 2.37 10.10 3.47
C GLU A 38 3.67 10.81 3.07
N LEU A 39 4.04 10.68 1.81
CA LEU A 39 5.22 11.31 1.22
C LEU A 39 4.78 12.37 0.22
N ASN A 40 5.57 13.43 0.11
CA ASN A 40 5.28 14.52 -0.82
C ASN A 40 5.31 14.01 -2.26
N GLU A 41 4.30 14.43 -3.04
CA GLU A 41 4.32 14.21 -4.49
C GLU A 41 5.34 15.13 -5.16
N GLU A 42 5.87 14.67 -6.28
CA GLU A 42 6.72 15.49 -7.15
C GLU A 42 5.85 16.24 -8.15
N ARG A 43 6.05 17.55 -8.26
CA ARG A 43 5.27 18.38 -9.16
C ARG A 43 5.83 18.34 -10.57
N VAL A 44 4.93 18.23 -11.55
CA VAL A 44 5.24 18.44 -12.96
C VAL A 44 4.89 19.89 -13.31
N ARG A 45 5.83 20.59 -13.94
CA ARG A 45 5.64 22.00 -14.34
C ARG A 45 4.76 22.19 -15.59
N SER A 46 4.39 21.09 -16.25
CA SER A 46 3.59 21.10 -17.48
C SER A 46 2.22 20.49 -17.24
N ASN A 47 1.19 21.04 -17.86
CA ASN A 47 -0.17 20.46 -17.88
C ASN A 47 -0.26 19.20 -18.78
N THR A 48 0.70 19.07 -19.72
CA THR A 48 0.79 17.96 -20.66
C THR A 48 2.21 17.36 -20.61
N PRO A 49 2.57 16.65 -19.51
CA PRO A 49 3.92 16.15 -19.35
C PRO A 49 4.24 15.08 -20.40
N ASN A 50 5.47 15.13 -20.95
CA ASN A 50 5.97 14.07 -21.83
C ASN A 50 6.49 12.86 -21.00
N ALA A 51 6.86 11.79 -21.69
CA ALA A 51 7.34 10.57 -21.05
C ALA A 51 8.59 10.79 -20.17
N SER A 52 9.49 11.68 -20.58
CA SER A 52 10.69 12.02 -19.81
C SER A 52 10.35 12.72 -18.49
N GLN A 53 9.42 13.68 -18.54
CA GLN A 53 8.96 14.40 -17.35
C GLN A 53 8.24 13.47 -16.36
N ILE A 54 7.41 12.55 -16.85
CA ILE A 54 6.75 11.54 -16.04
C ILE A 54 7.80 10.62 -15.39
N SER A 55 8.80 10.20 -16.13
CA SER A 55 9.90 9.38 -15.62
C SER A 55 10.65 10.06 -14.48
N GLU A 56 10.94 11.36 -14.62
CA GLU A 56 11.60 12.15 -13.56
C GLU A 56 10.76 12.20 -12.28
N VAL A 57 9.44 12.37 -12.41
CA VAL A 57 8.50 12.35 -11.28
C VAL A 57 8.54 10.99 -10.57
N LEU A 58 8.43 9.90 -11.34
CA LEU A 58 8.44 8.55 -10.78
C LEU A 58 9.76 8.22 -10.07
N ILE A 59 10.89 8.65 -10.62
CA ILE A 59 12.21 8.45 -10.00
C ILE A 59 12.31 9.22 -8.68
N ALA A 60 11.89 10.49 -8.66
CA ALA A 60 11.93 11.32 -7.47
C ALA A 60 11.03 10.77 -6.35
N GLU A 61 9.80 10.42 -6.69
CA GLU A 61 8.85 9.81 -5.73
C GLU A 61 9.34 8.44 -5.27
N GLY A 62 9.91 7.65 -6.17
CA GLY A 62 10.47 6.33 -5.87
C GLY A 62 11.62 6.39 -4.87
N LYS A 63 12.49 7.37 -4.97
CA LYS A 63 13.57 7.59 -3.98
C LYS A 63 13.01 7.88 -2.60
N ARG A 64 11.97 8.69 -2.50
CA ARG A 64 11.30 8.99 -1.22
C ARG A 64 10.70 7.73 -0.61
N ILE A 65 10.07 6.88 -1.42
CA ILE A 65 9.51 5.61 -0.99
C ILE A 65 10.61 4.68 -0.48
N LEU A 66 11.65 4.47 -1.28
CA LEU A 66 12.74 3.54 -0.97
C LEU A 66 13.50 3.91 0.31
N GLN A 67 13.60 5.21 0.63
CA GLN A 67 14.18 5.67 1.89
C GLN A 67 13.38 5.25 3.13
N LYS A 68 12.12 4.89 2.98
CA LYS A 68 11.26 4.45 4.09
C LYS A 68 11.23 2.94 4.27
N ILE A 69 11.82 2.19 3.36
CA ILE A 69 11.82 0.73 3.34
C ILE A 69 13.16 0.21 3.86
N SER A 70 13.11 -0.68 4.84
CA SER A 70 14.30 -1.39 5.30
C SER A 70 14.57 -2.64 4.44
N PRO A 71 15.85 -3.09 4.30
CA PRO A 71 16.15 -4.30 3.54
C PRO A 71 15.42 -5.56 4.03
N SER A 72 15.10 -5.61 5.33
CA SER A 72 14.41 -6.75 5.95
C SER A 72 12.89 -6.73 5.76
N ASP A 73 12.31 -5.61 5.29
CA ASP A 73 10.87 -5.48 5.16
C ASP A 73 10.33 -6.31 3.99
N TYR A 74 9.11 -6.81 4.14
CA TYR A 74 8.35 -7.37 3.04
C TYR A 74 7.59 -6.24 2.33
N VAL A 75 7.77 -6.11 1.04
CA VAL A 75 7.22 -5.00 0.26
C VAL A 75 6.19 -5.51 -0.74
N ALA A 76 4.99 -4.97 -0.65
CA ALA A 76 3.90 -5.20 -1.61
C ALA A 76 3.63 -3.90 -2.39
N ALA A 77 4.02 -3.86 -3.65
CA ALA A 77 3.77 -2.72 -4.53
C ALA A 77 2.37 -2.85 -5.15
N MET A 78 1.53 -1.84 -4.92
CA MET A 78 0.19 -1.78 -5.49
C MET A 78 0.28 -1.29 -6.93
N CYS A 79 -0.09 -2.12 -7.89
CA CYS A 79 -0.08 -1.76 -9.31
C CYS A 79 -1.12 -2.58 -10.08
N ILE A 80 -1.70 -1.98 -11.13
CA ILE A 80 -2.77 -2.61 -11.91
C ILE A 80 -2.32 -3.92 -12.56
N GLU A 81 -1.07 -3.97 -13.04
CA GLU A 81 -0.46 -5.14 -13.67
C GLU A 81 -0.01 -6.23 -12.69
N GLY A 82 -0.23 -6.00 -11.39
CA GLY A 82 0.12 -6.97 -10.36
C GLY A 82 -0.80 -8.19 -10.32
N LYS A 83 -0.45 -9.12 -9.45
CA LYS A 83 -1.26 -10.30 -9.20
C LYS A 83 -2.51 -9.92 -8.42
N GLN A 84 -3.66 -10.44 -8.82
CA GLN A 84 -4.90 -10.33 -8.06
C GLN A 84 -5.01 -11.46 -7.05
N LEU A 85 -5.32 -11.10 -5.80
CA LEU A 85 -5.52 -12.05 -4.71
C LEU A 85 -6.96 -11.96 -4.21
N SER A 86 -7.50 -13.08 -3.75
CA SER A 86 -8.69 -13.06 -2.91
C SER A 86 -8.34 -12.54 -1.51
N SER A 87 -9.34 -12.19 -0.71
CA SER A 87 -9.13 -11.78 0.68
C SER A 87 -8.48 -12.89 1.50
N GLU A 88 -8.85 -14.15 1.25
CA GLU A 88 -8.26 -15.33 1.89
C GLU A 88 -6.79 -15.54 1.50
N GLU A 89 -6.46 -15.31 0.24
CA GLU A 89 -5.08 -15.39 -0.24
C GLU A 89 -4.21 -14.29 0.35
N LEU A 90 -4.74 -13.06 0.51
CA LEU A 90 -4.05 -11.98 1.19
C LEU A 90 -3.79 -12.34 2.67
N SER A 91 -4.79 -12.92 3.34
CA SER A 91 -4.64 -13.39 4.72
C SER A 91 -3.51 -14.40 4.85
N LYS A 92 -3.47 -15.41 3.98
CA LYS A 92 -2.39 -16.41 3.95
C LYS A 92 -1.03 -15.79 3.66
N THR A 93 -0.99 -14.79 2.79
CA THR A 93 0.26 -14.08 2.48
C THR A 93 0.83 -13.38 3.72
N LEU A 94 -0.02 -12.67 4.48
CA LEU A 94 0.42 -12.01 5.71
C LEU A 94 0.86 -13.01 6.78
N ASP A 95 0.16 -14.13 6.92
CA ASP A 95 0.56 -15.20 7.84
C ASP A 95 1.93 -15.78 7.46
N ASN A 96 2.16 -16.04 6.16
CA ASN A 96 3.44 -16.55 5.68
C ASN A 96 4.59 -15.57 5.90
N VAL A 97 4.35 -14.28 5.72
CA VAL A 97 5.35 -13.23 5.97
C VAL A 97 5.82 -13.27 7.43
N ALA A 98 4.88 -13.44 8.36
CA ALA A 98 5.20 -13.58 9.78
C ALA A 98 5.97 -14.89 10.08
N VAL A 99 5.55 -16.01 9.46
CA VAL A 99 6.19 -17.33 9.65
C VAL A 99 7.64 -17.33 9.18
N VAL A 100 7.97 -16.65 8.06
CA VAL A 100 9.35 -16.56 7.58
C VAL A 100 10.20 -15.54 8.33
N GLY A 101 9.69 -14.98 9.43
CA GLY A 101 10.45 -14.13 10.34
C GLY A 101 10.51 -12.65 9.94
N LYS A 102 9.71 -12.21 8.98
CA LYS A 102 9.57 -10.80 8.66
C LYS A 102 8.68 -10.11 9.70
N SER A 103 9.08 -8.94 10.16
CA SER A 103 8.34 -8.19 11.19
C SER A 103 7.60 -6.97 10.65
N THR A 104 7.85 -6.60 9.41
CA THR A 104 7.26 -5.41 8.78
C THR A 104 6.80 -5.72 7.36
N VAL A 105 5.59 -5.28 7.03
CA VAL A 105 5.04 -5.28 5.67
C VAL A 105 4.77 -3.85 5.25
N ASP A 106 5.33 -3.45 4.13
CA ASP A 106 5.13 -2.15 3.51
C ASP A 106 4.26 -2.30 2.26
N PHE A 107 3.05 -1.79 2.29
CA PHE A 107 2.22 -1.64 1.11
C PHE A 107 2.49 -0.28 0.48
N ILE A 108 2.82 -0.26 -0.80
CA ILE A 108 3.21 0.97 -1.50
C ILE A 108 2.12 1.39 -2.47
N ILE A 109 1.58 2.59 -2.28
CA ILE A 109 0.61 3.21 -3.18
C ILE A 109 1.28 4.43 -3.83
N GLY A 110 1.39 4.42 -5.15
CA GLY A 110 1.98 5.51 -5.92
C GLY A 110 1.07 6.73 -6.05
N GLY A 111 1.60 7.76 -6.70
CA GLY A 111 0.84 8.96 -7.05
C GLY A 111 0.12 8.82 -8.39
N SER A 112 -0.12 9.96 -9.04
CA SER A 112 -0.93 10.04 -10.28
C SER A 112 -0.39 9.21 -11.44
N TYR A 113 0.92 8.99 -11.51
CA TYR A 113 1.57 8.24 -12.59
C TYR A 113 1.99 6.82 -12.19
N GLY A 114 1.62 6.37 -11.00
CA GLY A 114 1.96 5.05 -10.50
C GLY A 114 3.30 4.99 -9.77
N LEU A 115 4.02 3.90 -9.95
CA LEU A 115 5.28 3.61 -9.27
C LEU A 115 6.43 3.50 -10.26
N SER A 116 7.63 3.87 -9.83
CA SER A 116 8.85 3.70 -10.62
C SER A 116 9.21 2.21 -10.77
N ASP A 117 9.98 1.90 -11.83
CA ASP A 117 10.49 0.54 -12.04
C ASP A 117 11.38 0.08 -10.88
N GLU A 118 12.13 0.97 -10.27
CA GLU A 118 13.00 0.65 -9.14
C GLU A 118 12.19 0.20 -7.92
N VAL A 119 11.09 0.88 -7.60
CA VAL A 119 10.17 0.46 -6.52
C VAL A 119 9.56 -0.90 -6.84
N LYS A 120 9.11 -1.11 -8.07
CA LYS A 120 8.53 -2.39 -8.50
C LYS A 120 9.54 -3.53 -8.42
N ARG A 121 10.81 -3.29 -8.76
CA ARG A 121 11.88 -4.30 -8.65
C ARG A 121 12.21 -4.63 -7.19
N ARG A 122 12.15 -3.64 -6.29
CA ARG A 122 12.36 -3.88 -4.86
C ARG A 122 11.25 -4.71 -4.24
N ALA A 123 10.04 -4.63 -4.77
CA ALA A 123 8.88 -5.30 -4.20
C ALA A 123 9.04 -6.83 -4.20
N ASP A 124 8.66 -7.45 -3.09
CA ASP A 124 8.55 -8.91 -2.97
C ASP A 124 7.27 -9.42 -3.65
N MET A 125 6.25 -8.56 -3.73
CA MET A 125 4.99 -8.85 -4.40
C MET A 125 4.47 -7.60 -5.12
N ARG A 126 3.95 -7.80 -6.33
CA ARG A 126 3.16 -6.79 -7.03
C ARG A 126 1.70 -7.20 -6.92
N LEU A 127 0.90 -6.36 -6.27
CA LEU A 127 -0.50 -6.66 -5.94
C LEU A 127 -1.42 -5.72 -6.69
N SER A 128 -2.39 -6.29 -7.41
CA SER A 128 -3.47 -5.54 -8.05
C SER A 128 -4.77 -5.71 -7.27
N MET A 129 -5.42 -4.60 -6.95
CA MET A 129 -6.76 -4.63 -6.35
C MET A 129 -7.81 -5.03 -7.37
N SER A 130 -7.63 -4.62 -8.63
CA SER A 130 -8.60 -4.81 -9.71
C SER A 130 -7.95 -4.43 -11.05
N LYS A 131 -8.52 -4.91 -12.14
CA LYS A 131 -8.19 -4.40 -13.48
C LYS A 131 -8.69 -2.97 -13.70
N MET A 132 -9.66 -2.52 -12.87
CA MET A 132 -10.12 -1.13 -12.84
C MET A 132 -9.14 -0.27 -12.05
N THR A 133 -9.01 0.98 -12.44
CA THR A 133 -8.23 1.98 -11.71
C THR A 133 -9.09 2.65 -10.65
N PHE A 134 -8.59 2.72 -9.42
CA PHE A 134 -9.23 3.48 -8.35
C PHE A 134 -8.44 4.77 -8.06
N PRO A 135 -9.12 5.84 -7.62
CA PRO A 135 -8.42 6.99 -7.08
C PRO A 135 -7.51 6.55 -5.92
N HIS A 136 -6.27 7.05 -5.89
CA HIS A 136 -5.29 6.57 -4.90
C HIS A 136 -5.71 6.83 -3.45
N GLN A 137 -6.51 7.87 -3.17
CA GLN A 137 -7.02 8.11 -1.81
C GLN A 137 -8.07 7.06 -1.42
N LEU A 138 -8.97 6.69 -2.34
CA LEU A 138 -9.94 5.61 -2.11
C LEU A 138 -9.23 4.25 -1.98
N ALA A 139 -8.19 4.02 -2.77
CA ALA A 139 -7.39 2.80 -2.69
C ALA A 139 -6.80 2.58 -1.29
N ARG A 140 -6.40 3.65 -0.60
CA ARG A 140 -5.92 3.55 0.80
C ARG A 140 -6.99 3.03 1.74
N VAL A 141 -8.24 3.47 1.57
CA VAL A 141 -9.38 2.99 2.38
C VAL A 141 -9.65 1.52 2.10
N ILE A 142 -9.74 1.14 0.84
CA ILE A 142 -9.99 -0.25 0.41
C ILE A 142 -8.88 -1.17 0.93
N LEU A 143 -7.63 -0.77 0.80
CA LEU A 143 -6.49 -1.54 1.28
C LEU A 143 -6.51 -1.70 2.81
N SER A 144 -6.80 -0.63 3.54
CA SER A 144 -6.90 -0.67 5.00
C SER A 144 -7.99 -1.66 5.45
N GLU A 145 -9.13 -1.65 4.77
CA GLU A 145 -10.22 -2.60 5.02
C GLU A 145 -9.79 -4.03 4.72
N GLN A 146 -9.13 -4.28 3.59
CA GLN A 146 -8.67 -5.62 3.23
C GLN A 146 -7.59 -6.16 4.16
N ILE A 147 -6.70 -5.31 4.65
CA ILE A 147 -5.72 -5.70 5.68
C ILE A 147 -6.44 -6.11 6.97
N TYR A 148 -7.42 -5.33 7.41
CA TYR A 148 -8.25 -5.67 8.56
C TYR A 148 -8.98 -7.00 8.35
N ARG A 149 -9.60 -7.18 7.19
CA ARG A 149 -10.28 -8.44 6.81
C ARG A 149 -9.32 -9.63 6.82
N ALA A 150 -8.11 -9.46 6.34
CA ALA A 150 -7.10 -10.52 6.34
C ALA A 150 -6.76 -11.00 7.76
N PHE A 151 -6.61 -10.10 8.72
CA PHE A 151 -6.40 -10.46 10.12
C PHE A 151 -7.62 -11.11 10.76
N GLU A 152 -8.82 -10.65 10.44
CA GLU A 152 -10.07 -11.28 10.88
C GLU A 152 -10.20 -12.72 10.39
N ILE A 153 -9.86 -12.97 9.12
CA ILE A 153 -9.85 -14.33 8.54
C ILE A 153 -8.84 -15.20 9.29
N SER A 154 -7.61 -14.72 9.47
CA SER A 154 -6.54 -15.46 10.14
C SER A 154 -6.88 -15.81 11.58
N SER A 155 -7.56 -14.92 12.29
CA SER A 155 -7.94 -15.14 13.71
C SER A 155 -9.24 -15.91 13.89
N GLY A 156 -9.93 -16.29 12.82
CA GLY A 156 -11.23 -16.96 12.89
C GLY A 156 -12.38 -16.04 13.28
N GLY A 157 -12.23 -14.73 13.06
CA GLY A 157 -13.27 -13.75 13.35
C GLY A 157 -14.49 -13.87 12.43
N LYS A 158 -15.57 -13.18 12.79
CA LYS A 158 -16.86 -13.26 12.10
C LYS A 158 -17.07 -12.18 11.03
N TYR A 159 -16.08 -11.32 10.82
CA TYR A 159 -16.19 -10.19 9.90
C TYR A 159 -16.31 -10.62 8.45
N HIS A 160 -15.50 -11.58 8.02
CA HIS A 160 -15.55 -12.12 6.67
C HIS A 160 -16.62 -13.22 6.58
N LYS A 161 -17.51 -13.11 5.58
CA LYS A 161 -18.62 -14.04 5.35
C LYS A 161 -18.56 -14.60 3.94
#